data_c584a01863e4c1b06a10fcb04391ce3f
#
_entry.id   c584a01863e4c1b06a10fcb04391ce3f
#
_cell.length_a   1.000
_cell.length_b   1.000
_cell.length_c   1.000
_cell.angle_alpha   90.00
_cell.angle_beta   90.00
_cell.angle_gamma   90.00
#
_symmetry.space_group_name_H-M   'P 1'
#
loop_
_entity.id
_entity.type
_entity.pdbx_description
1 polymer ?
#
loop_
_entity_poly.entity_id
_entity_poly.type
_entity_poly.pdbx_seq_one_letter_code
_entity_poly.pdbx_strand_id
1 'polypeptide(L)'
;MRLSNLRGITSFIYRWFNIPQTAPEINRLNFRNVQIDAIGVGLASTGAPFLPVLLTRLGANTLQISMLTFMPALTGALLAIPLGHFLETRKNIIPWFSFARLGVLLSYGFTGLLVLFLPESSAILGILGLWAVATVPQTILSICFSVVMNQIAGSRGRFELMSHRWSILGFTNAATALIAGQFLDRVAFPLNYQIFFITLSLGGIISFYFSSKIVIPDNPPQIKKVRTSLKEQAVSYVRLIYREKPFVSFIWKRFIFLSGAALAAPLLPIYYVREINASDYWIALIQIAANTTVILGYFFWTNQSRRKGSRAVLLATTLGSSLFPILVGVSQQVWPVVIFAGLNGIFTAGLNLVFFDELMRRVPADHNATFVAAAQTLQYLSMIAAPLLAPILSKWLGFGPALMLAGGISIVGFIFFVLERSRPVSEEAVSV
;
A
#
# COMPACT_ATOMS: atom_id res chain seq x y z
N MET A 1 23.70 30.66 -20.59
CA MET A 1 22.43 29.90 -20.50
C MET A 1 22.40 28.81 -19.40
N ARG A 2 23.34 28.78 -18.43
CA ARG A 2 23.45 27.69 -17.42
C ARG A 2 23.16 28.05 -15.96
N LEU A 3 23.05 29.33 -15.60
CA LEU A 3 22.82 29.75 -14.22
C LEU A 3 21.35 30.06 -13.87
N SER A 4 20.51 30.31 -14.88
CA SER A 4 19.07 30.54 -14.68
C SER A 4 18.28 29.26 -14.36
N ASN A 5 18.71 28.10 -14.91
CA ASN A 5 18.06 26.80 -14.65
C ASN A 5 18.34 26.27 -13.24
N LEU A 6 19.52 26.57 -12.67
CA LEU A 6 19.84 26.18 -11.28
C LEU A 6 19.01 26.98 -10.26
N ARG A 7 18.73 28.25 -10.53
CA ARG A 7 17.84 29.07 -9.67
C ARG A 7 16.37 28.59 -9.74
N GLY A 8 15.92 28.06 -10.88
CA GLY A 8 14.61 27.43 -11.02
C GLY A 8 14.47 26.16 -10.20
N ILE A 9 15.47 25.29 -10.23
CA ILE A 9 15.48 24.03 -9.47
C ILE A 9 15.60 24.29 -7.97
N THR A 10 16.48 25.21 -7.56
CA THR A 10 16.60 25.60 -6.14
C THR A 10 15.35 26.29 -5.62
N SER A 11 14.68 27.14 -6.41
CA SER A 11 13.42 27.76 -6.01
C SER A 11 12.26 26.75 -5.97
N PHE A 12 12.27 25.74 -6.85
CA PHE A 12 11.32 24.62 -6.83
C PHE A 12 11.50 23.75 -5.59
N ILE A 13 12.75 23.36 -5.26
CA ILE A 13 13.11 22.62 -4.05
C ILE A 13 12.76 23.46 -2.81
N TYR A 14 13.06 24.76 -2.81
CA TYR A 14 12.73 25.65 -1.69
C TYR A 14 11.23 25.81 -1.48
N ARG A 15 10.41 25.86 -2.54
CA ARG A 15 8.94 25.85 -2.45
C ARG A 15 8.39 24.52 -1.92
N TRP A 16 9.05 23.42 -2.19
CA TRP A 16 8.64 22.10 -1.71
C TRP A 16 8.87 21.92 -0.19
N PHE A 17 9.87 22.60 0.36
CA PHE A 17 10.14 22.60 1.80
C PHE A 17 9.54 23.80 2.54
N ASN A 18 8.95 24.76 1.85
CA ASN A 18 8.38 25.95 2.47
C ASN A 18 7.00 25.64 3.06
N ILE A 19 6.99 25.51 4.36
CA ILE A 19 5.78 25.48 5.20
C ILE A 19 5.17 26.88 5.19
N PRO A 20 3.84 27.05 5.11
CA PRO A 20 3.21 28.36 5.18
C PRO A 20 3.71 29.14 6.40
N GLN A 21 4.28 30.32 6.19
CA GLN A 21 4.84 31.15 7.27
C GLN A 21 3.78 31.60 8.29
N THR A 22 2.51 31.48 7.94
CA THR A 22 1.34 31.80 8.75
C THR A 22 0.94 30.69 9.73
N ALA A 23 1.54 29.47 9.63
CA ALA A 23 1.23 28.37 10.53
C ALA A 23 1.89 28.56 11.91
N PRO A 24 1.24 28.18 13.02
CA PRO A 24 1.87 28.16 14.34
C PRO A 24 3.19 27.37 14.35
N GLU A 25 4.14 27.75 15.19
CA GLU A 25 5.48 27.15 15.24
C GLU A 25 5.45 25.62 15.43
N ILE A 26 4.58 25.13 16.29
CA ILE A 26 4.37 23.69 16.53
C ILE A 26 3.96 22.98 15.23
N ASN A 27 3.09 23.58 14.43
CA ASN A 27 2.68 22.99 13.17
C ASN A 27 3.83 22.95 12.15
N ARG A 28 4.68 23.98 12.11
CA ARG A 28 5.87 24.00 11.23
C ARG A 28 6.87 22.92 11.60
N LEU A 29 7.13 22.72 12.91
CA LEU A 29 8.01 21.65 13.39
C LEU A 29 7.45 20.27 13.06
N ASN A 30 6.16 20.06 13.26
CA ASN A 30 5.48 18.80 12.90
C ASN A 30 5.57 18.52 11.40
N PHE A 31 5.31 19.51 10.55
CA PHE A 31 5.43 19.37 9.09
C PHE A 31 6.85 18.96 8.69
N ARG A 32 7.88 19.63 9.22
CA ARG A 32 9.27 19.27 8.97
C ARG A 32 9.61 17.87 9.43
N ASN A 33 9.17 17.48 10.63
CA ASN A 33 9.41 16.16 11.17
C ASN A 33 8.75 15.07 10.31
N VAL A 34 7.52 15.29 9.81
CA VAL A 34 6.82 14.36 8.91
C VAL A 34 7.52 14.24 7.54
N GLN A 35 8.10 15.32 7.04
CA GLN A 35 8.85 15.30 5.77
C GLN A 35 10.16 14.51 5.89
N ILE A 36 10.92 14.72 6.98
CA ILE A 36 12.16 13.96 7.21
C ILE A 36 11.86 12.51 7.56
N ASP A 37 10.79 12.26 8.34
CA ASP A 37 10.24 10.91 8.54
C ASP A 37 9.97 10.21 7.21
N ALA A 38 9.40 10.91 6.22
CA ALA A 38 9.13 10.35 4.91
C ALA A 38 10.40 9.90 4.16
N ILE A 39 11.54 10.58 4.35
CA ILE A 39 12.84 10.14 3.81
C ILE A 39 13.23 8.80 4.45
N GLY A 40 13.19 8.70 5.78
CA GLY A 40 13.52 7.46 6.48
C GLY A 40 12.62 6.29 6.08
N VAL A 41 11.31 6.54 5.96
CA VAL A 41 10.35 5.54 5.46
C VAL A 41 10.64 5.17 4.01
N GLY A 42 10.93 6.13 3.13
CA GLY A 42 11.26 5.89 1.73
C GLY A 42 12.50 5.02 1.55
N LEU A 43 13.56 5.28 2.33
CA LEU A 43 14.76 4.44 2.36
C LEU A 43 14.42 3.00 2.75
N ALA A 44 13.82 2.79 3.92
CA ALA A 44 13.57 1.45 4.43
C ALA A 44 12.51 0.68 3.61
N SER A 45 11.44 1.34 3.16
CA SER A 45 10.38 0.70 2.38
C SER A 45 10.79 0.28 0.98
N THR A 46 11.94 0.73 0.48
CA THR A 46 12.55 0.21 -0.76
C THR A 46 12.79 -1.30 -0.66
N GLY A 47 12.99 -1.86 0.53
CA GLY A 47 13.11 -3.31 0.73
C GLY A 47 11.83 -4.10 0.48
N ALA A 48 10.65 -3.49 0.55
CA ALA A 48 9.38 -4.20 0.46
C ALA A 48 9.22 -5.05 -0.82
N PRO A 49 9.44 -4.54 -2.05
CA PRO A 49 9.36 -5.34 -3.27
C PRO A 49 10.49 -6.36 -3.42
N PHE A 50 11.63 -6.15 -2.78
CA PHE A 50 12.77 -7.07 -2.81
C PHE A 50 12.67 -8.22 -1.80
N LEU A 51 11.80 -8.11 -0.79
CA LEU A 51 11.60 -9.16 0.19
C LEU A 51 11.08 -10.48 -0.42
N PRO A 52 10.00 -10.49 -1.20
CA PRO A 52 9.56 -11.71 -1.89
C PRO A 52 10.58 -12.19 -2.94
N VAL A 53 11.36 -11.29 -3.54
CA VAL A 53 12.46 -11.64 -4.45
C VAL A 53 13.56 -12.38 -3.72
N LEU A 54 14.01 -11.86 -2.56
CA LEU A 54 14.98 -12.54 -1.69
C LEU A 54 14.51 -13.95 -1.34
N LEU A 55 13.27 -14.10 -0.85
CA LEU A 55 12.71 -15.41 -0.52
C LEU A 55 12.70 -16.35 -1.74
N THR A 56 12.37 -15.83 -2.93
CA THR A 56 12.39 -16.62 -4.16
C THR A 56 13.79 -17.08 -4.52
N ARG A 57 14.82 -16.23 -4.36
CA ARG A 57 16.23 -16.57 -4.60
C ARG A 57 16.79 -17.56 -3.56
N LEU A 58 16.33 -17.49 -2.31
CA LEU A 58 16.63 -18.49 -1.26
C LEU A 58 15.90 -19.82 -1.48
N GLY A 59 15.09 -19.97 -2.53
CA GLY A 59 14.39 -21.19 -2.85
C GLY A 59 13.02 -21.37 -2.19
N ALA A 60 12.44 -20.32 -1.58
CA ALA A 60 11.12 -20.39 -0.98
C ALA A 60 10.05 -20.84 -1.97
N ASN A 61 9.13 -21.68 -1.50
CA ASN A 61 7.99 -22.11 -2.30
C ASN A 61 6.90 -21.04 -2.40
N THR A 62 5.95 -21.23 -3.33
CA THR A 62 4.88 -20.27 -3.58
C THR A 62 4.02 -19.99 -2.33
N LEU A 63 3.80 -21.02 -1.49
CA LEU A 63 3.04 -20.85 -0.25
C LEU A 63 3.77 -19.91 0.74
N GLN A 64 5.08 -20.11 0.92
CA GLN A 64 5.92 -19.27 1.78
C GLN A 64 5.91 -17.80 1.32
N ILE A 65 5.97 -17.56 0.02
CA ILE A 65 5.88 -16.20 -0.54
C ILE A 65 4.48 -15.61 -0.37
N SER A 66 3.43 -16.44 -0.55
CA SER A 66 2.04 -16.03 -0.30
C SER A 66 1.79 -15.57 1.14
N MET A 67 2.53 -16.13 2.11
CA MET A 67 2.43 -15.73 3.52
C MET A 67 2.75 -14.24 3.74
N LEU A 68 3.61 -13.63 2.94
CA LEU A 68 3.92 -12.19 3.04
C LEU A 68 2.69 -11.29 2.78
N THR A 69 1.73 -11.75 1.98
CA THR A 69 0.46 -11.04 1.75
C THR A 69 -0.62 -11.47 2.74
N PHE A 70 -0.68 -12.78 3.03
CA PHE A 70 -1.67 -13.38 3.91
C PHE A 70 -1.55 -12.89 5.36
N MET A 71 -0.33 -12.93 5.94
CA MET A 71 -0.13 -12.61 7.37
C MET A 71 -0.58 -11.18 7.75
N PRO A 72 -0.20 -10.10 7.03
CA PRO A 72 -0.68 -8.76 7.35
C PRO A 72 -2.20 -8.62 7.23
N ALA A 73 -2.80 -9.29 6.24
CA ALA A 73 -4.24 -9.25 6.03
C ALA A 73 -4.99 -9.96 7.17
N LEU A 74 -4.51 -11.12 7.59
CA LEU A 74 -5.07 -11.86 8.72
C LEU A 74 -4.95 -11.06 10.03
N THR A 75 -3.76 -10.53 10.32
CA THR A 75 -3.52 -9.70 11.51
C THR A 75 -4.39 -8.45 11.48
N GLY A 76 -4.47 -7.77 10.34
CA GLY A 76 -5.35 -6.60 10.17
C GLY A 76 -6.81 -6.93 10.41
N ALA A 77 -7.30 -8.05 9.86
CA ALA A 77 -8.69 -8.49 10.06
C ALA A 77 -9.01 -8.81 11.53
N LEU A 78 -8.08 -9.44 12.25
CA LEU A 78 -8.31 -9.90 13.63
C LEU A 78 -8.03 -8.81 14.68
N LEU A 79 -6.96 -8.03 14.50
CA LEU A 79 -6.43 -7.15 15.52
C LEU A 79 -6.76 -5.66 15.32
N ALA A 80 -7.26 -5.23 14.15
CA ALA A 80 -7.51 -3.80 13.92
C ALA A 80 -8.49 -3.21 14.94
N ILE A 81 -9.57 -3.91 15.26
CA ILE A 81 -10.57 -3.44 16.25
C ILE A 81 -10.00 -3.44 17.68
N PRO A 82 -9.43 -4.55 18.20
CA PRO A 82 -8.82 -4.56 19.53
C PRO A 82 -7.71 -3.52 19.71
N LEU A 83 -6.84 -3.38 18.71
CA LEU A 83 -5.74 -2.40 18.76
C LEU A 83 -6.27 -0.97 18.64
N GLY A 84 -7.32 -0.73 17.85
CA GLY A 84 -8.00 0.56 17.77
C GLY A 84 -8.52 0.99 19.14
N HIS A 85 -9.27 0.12 19.82
CA HIS A 85 -9.76 0.39 21.20
C HIS A 85 -8.62 0.59 22.20
N PHE A 86 -7.55 -0.21 22.10
CA PHE A 86 -6.39 -0.02 22.96
C PHE A 86 -5.77 1.37 22.77
N LEU A 87 -5.63 1.84 21.53
CA LEU A 87 -5.06 3.15 21.21
C LEU A 87 -5.99 4.30 21.66
N GLU A 88 -7.31 4.15 21.56
CA GLU A 88 -8.30 5.14 22.04
C GLU A 88 -8.20 5.36 23.56
N THR A 89 -7.74 4.38 24.33
CA THR A 89 -7.54 4.53 25.79
C THR A 89 -6.25 5.29 26.15
N ARG A 90 -5.40 5.60 25.18
CA ARG A 90 -4.11 6.25 25.43
C ARG A 90 -4.21 7.76 25.28
N LYS A 91 -3.66 8.50 26.25
CA LYS A 91 -3.59 9.97 26.21
C LYS A 91 -2.73 10.46 25.05
N ASN A 92 -1.60 9.78 24.82
CA ASN A 92 -0.66 10.10 23.75
C ASN A 92 -0.40 8.87 22.88
N ILE A 93 -0.65 8.96 21.57
CA ILE A 93 -0.46 7.89 20.61
C ILE A 93 0.89 7.97 19.87
N ILE A 94 1.65 9.08 20.01
CA ILE A 94 2.93 9.26 19.31
C ILE A 94 3.95 8.19 19.67
N PRO A 95 4.14 7.81 20.94
CA PRO A 95 5.06 6.72 21.26
C PRO A 95 4.71 5.41 20.55
N TRP A 96 3.41 5.04 20.53
CA TRP A 96 2.94 3.84 19.84
C TRP A 96 3.17 3.90 18.34
N PHE A 97 2.91 5.08 17.74
CA PHE A 97 3.18 5.34 16.34
C PHE A 97 4.67 5.17 15.99
N SER A 98 5.56 5.79 16.77
CA SER A 98 7.01 5.80 16.51
C SER A 98 7.64 4.44 16.77
N PHE A 99 7.29 3.75 17.88
CA PHE A 99 7.80 2.41 18.17
C PHE A 99 7.27 1.36 17.18
N ALA A 100 5.99 1.43 16.79
CA ALA A 100 5.44 0.54 15.78
C ALA A 100 6.17 0.72 14.44
N ARG A 101 6.45 1.97 14.06
CA ARG A 101 7.23 2.30 12.87
C ARG A 101 8.65 1.75 12.94
N LEU A 102 9.34 1.97 14.05
CA LEU A 102 10.67 1.42 14.28
C LEU A 102 10.67 -0.11 14.14
N GLY A 103 9.71 -0.79 14.78
CA GLY A 103 9.58 -2.25 14.70
C GLY A 103 9.41 -2.76 13.25
N VAL A 104 8.54 -2.14 12.46
CA VAL A 104 8.36 -2.50 11.04
C VAL A 104 9.63 -2.25 10.23
N LEU A 105 10.26 -1.09 10.39
CA LEU A 105 11.42 -0.72 9.56
C LEU A 105 12.69 -1.46 9.96
N LEU A 106 12.88 -1.80 11.25
CA LEU A 106 13.98 -2.64 11.70
C LEU A 106 13.82 -4.10 11.26
N SER A 107 12.59 -4.57 10.97
CA SER A 107 12.38 -5.92 10.45
C SER A 107 13.13 -6.15 9.12
N TYR A 108 13.37 -5.10 8.33
CA TYR A 108 14.25 -5.20 7.16
C TYR A 108 15.68 -5.51 7.57
N GLY A 109 16.26 -4.82 8.56
CA GLY A 109 17.60 -5.08 9.05
C GLY A 109 17.75 -6.49 9.65
N PHE A 110 16.78 -6.90 10.45
CA PHE A 110 16.74 -8.27 10.96
C PHE A 110 16.62 -9.32 9.86
N THR A 111 15.92 -9.02 8.75
CA THR A 111 15.90 -9.89 7.56
C THR A 111 17.31 -10.11 7.02
N GLY A 112 18.10 -9.04 6.87
CA GLY A 112 19.49 -9.16 6.44
C GLY A 112 20.37 -9.98 7.41
N LEU A 113 20.19 -9.79 8.72
CA LEU A 113 20.90 -10.55 9.75
C LEU A 113 20.52 -12.04 9.75
N LEU A 114 19.24 -12.37 9.54
CA LEU A 114 18.82 -13.78 9.45
C LEU A 114 19.48 -14.49 8.27
N VAL A 115 19.60 -13.82 7.11
CA VAL A 115 20.32 -14.39 5.96
C VAL A 115 21.82 -14.50 6.21
N LEU A 116 22.39 -13.65 7.10
CA LEU A 116 23.81 -13.72 7.45
C LEU A 116 24.14 -14.90 8.36
N PHE A 117 23.27 -15.19 9.35
CA PHE A 117 23.58 -16.16 10.41
C PHE A 117 22.94 -17.53 10.22
N LEU A 118 21.92 -17.66 9.35
CA LEU A 118 21.18 -18.91 9.17
C LEU A 118 21.38 -19.53 7.80
N PRO A 119 21.38 -20.88 7.69
CA PRO A 119 21.29 -21.57 6.40
C PRO A 119 19.99 -21.19 5.67
N GLU A 120 19.98 -21.31 4.34
CA GLU A 120 18.89 -20.84 3.47
C GLU A 120 17.49 -21.29 3.93
N SER A 121 17.32 -22.58 4.22
CA SER A 121 16.03 -23.13 4.65
C SER A 121 15.55 -22.55 5.98
N SER A 122 16.47 -22.39 6.95
CA SER A 122 16.17 -21.80 8.27
C SER A 122 15.97 -20.28 8.16
N ALA A 123 16.70 -19.61 7.27
CA ALA A 123 16.55 -18.19 7.01
C ALA A 123 15.14 -17.87 6.46
N ILE A 124 14.60 -18.68 5.54
CA ILE A 124 13.22 -18.52 5.03
C ILE A 124 12.21 -18.55 6.18
N LEU A 125 12.27 -19.58 7.05
CA LEU A 125 11.35 -19.70 8.17
C LEU A 125 11.53 -18.58 9.19
N GLY A 126 12.78 -18.20 9.47
CA GLY A 126 13.12 -17.08 10.35
C GLY A 126 12.56 -15.75 9.83
N ILE A 127 12.71 -15.48 8.53
CA ILE A 127 12.16 -14.28 7.89
C ILE A 127 10.63 -14.28 7.96
N LEU A 128 9.97 -15.40 7.65
CA LEU A 128 8.52 -15.50 7.75
C LEU A 128 8.03 -15.30 9.19
N GLY A 129 8.70 -15.90 10.18
CA GLY A 129 8.41 -15.68 11.60
C GLY A 129 8.58 -14.21 12.02
N LEU A 130 9.69 -13.58 11.62
CA LEU A 130 9.93 -12.15 11.85
C LEU A 130 8.83 -11.29 11.26
N TRP A 131 8.46 -11.51 10.00
CA TRP A 131 7.42 -10.73 9.34
C TRP A 131 6.01 -11.04 9.86
N ALA A 132 5.76 -12.26 10.35
CA ALA A 132 4.52 -12.57 11.08
C ALA A 132 4.39 -11.71 12.34
N VAL A 133 5.45 -11.58 13.13
CA VAL A 133 5.50 -10.71 14.31
C VAL A 133 5.38 -9.23 13.90
N ALA A 134 6.04 -8.81 12.83
CA ALA A 134 6.02 -7.44 12.32
C ALA A 134 4.62 -6.98 11.85
N THR A 135 3.69 -7.90 11.57
CA THR A 135 2.31 -7.54 11.19
C THR A 135 1.55 -6.84 12.32
N VAL A 136 1.89 -7.10 13.58
CA VAL A 136 1.25 -6.44 14.74
C VAL A 136 1.63 -4.95 14.78
N PRO A 137 2.92 -4.55 14.82
CA PRO A 137 3.28 -3.14 14.75
C PRO A 137 2.85 -2.49 13.43
N GLN A 138 2.78 -3.23 12.31
CA GLN A 138 2.24 -2.71 11.06
C GLN A 138 0.76 -2.32 11.16
N THR A 139 -0.04 -3.11 11.87
CA THR A 139 -1.45 -2.80 12.13
C THR A 139 -1.59 -1.58 13.05
N ILE A 140 -0.82 -1.49 14.13
CA ILE A 140 -0.76 -0.32 15.00
C ILE A 140 -0.38 0.93 14.18
N LEU A 141 0.66 0.82 13.35
CA LEU A 141 1.14 1.91 12.51
C LEU A 141 0.04 2.41 11.56
N SER A 142 -0.71 1.52 10.92
CA SER A 142 -1.77 1.90 9.98
C SER A 142 -2.90 2.69 10.64
N ILE A 143 -3.27 2.32 11.88
CA ILE A 143 -4.29 3.01 12.67
C ILE A 143 -3.76 4.37 13.12
N CYS A 144 -2.59 4.40 13.78
CA CYS A 144 -1.98 5.63 14.31
C CYS A 144 -1.69 6.63 13.19
N PHE A 145 -1.22 6.18 12.02
CA PHE A 145 -0.88 7.04 10.90
C PHE A 145 -2.03 7.94 10.48
N SER A 146 -3.23 7.37 10.32
CA SER A 146 -4.41 8.13 9.91
C SER A 146 -4.79 9.20 10.94
N VAL A 147 -4.71 8.86 12.23
CA VAL A 147 -5.02 9.78 13.33
C VAL A 147 -3.99 10.90 13.44
N VAL A 148 -2.70 10.55 13.47
CA VAL A 148 -1.59 11.51 13.60
C VAL A 148 -1.57 12.50 12.44
N MET A 149 -1.67 12.00 11.19
CA MET A 149 -1.66 12.87 10.01
C MET A 149 -2.88 13.80 9.98
N ASN A 150 -4.03 13.33 10.44
CA ASN A 150 -5.23 14.16 10.53
C ASN A 150 -5.09 15.29 11.56
N GLN A 151 -4.51 14.98 12.72
CA GLN A 151 -4.31 15.97 13.79
C GLN A 151 -3.26 17.03 13.44
N ILE A 152 -2.16 16.65 12.76
CA ILE A 152 -1.11 17.59 12.32
C ILE A 152 -1.63 18.54 11.25
N ALA A 153 -2.37 18.01 10.27
CA ALA A 153 -2.75 18.77 9.08
C ALA A 153 -4.03 19.58 9.25
N GLY A 154 -4.90 19.16 10.16
CA GLY A 154 -6.26 19.71 10.26
C GLY A 154 -7.08 19.46 8.97
N SER A 155 -8.28 20.00 8.90
CA SER A 155 -9.19 19.78 7.75
C SER A 155 -8.70 20.44 6.45
N ARG A 156 -8.02 21.57 6.52
CA ARG A 156 -7.56 22.35 5.36
C ARG A 156 -6.15 22.01 4.87
N GLY A 157 -5.23 21.56 5.75
CA GLY A 157 -3.83 21.29 5.41
C GLY A 157 -3.53 19.84 5.02
N ARG A 158 -4.51 18.94 5.14
CA ARG A 158 -4.31 17.48 4.95
C ARG A 158 -3.79 17.13 3.56
N PHE A 159 -4.37 17.73 2.53
CA PHE A 159 -3.98 17.46 1.15
C PHE A 159 -2.51 17.91 0.90
N GLU A 160 -2.13 19.08 1.38
CA GLU A 160 -0.78 19.63 1.21
C GLU A 160 0.26 18.77 1.94
N LEU A 161 0.03 18.45 3.23
CA LEU A 161 0.93 17.60 4.02
C LEU A 161 1.14 16.24 3.37
N MET A 162 0.05 15.58 2.96
CA MET A 162 0.09 14.24 2.36
C MET A 162 0.76 14.26 0.99
N SER A 163 0.48 15.27 0.18
CA SER A 163 1.09 15.43 -1.14
C SER A 163 2.61 15.58 -1.04
N HIS A 164 3.11 16.47 -0.16
CA HIS A 164 4.53 16.63 0.08
C HIS A 164 5.16 15.35 0.63
N ARG A 165 4.53 14.73 1.63
CA ARG A 165 5.01 13.50 2.24
C ARG A 165 5.14 12.36 1.21
N TRP A 166 4.11 12.12 0.42
CA TRP A 166 4.12 11.05 -0.59
C TRP A 166 5.11 11.32 -1.72
N SER A 167 5.30 12.58 -2.09
CA SER A 167 6.30 12.96 -3.10
C SER A 167 7.72 12.71 -2.62
N ILE A 168 8.04 13.12 -1.37
CA ILE A 168 9.36 12.88 -0.77
C ILE A 168 9.62 11.37 -0.64
N LEU A 169 8.64 10.62 -0.12
CA LEU A 169 8.73 9.17 0.02
C LEU A 169 8.95 8.50 -1.35
N GLY A 170 8.15 8.86 -2.35
CA GLY A 170 8.25 8.29 -3.69
C GLY A 170 9.58 8.58 -4.37
N PHE A 171 10.06 9.83 -4.27
CA PHE A 171 11.38 10.22 -4.80
C PHE A 171 12.51 9.45 -4.10
N THR A 172 12.49 9.41 -2.76
CA THR A 172 13.51 8.68 -1.98
C THR A 172 13.50 7.19 -2.30
N ASN A 173 12.31 6.60 -2.39
CA ASN A 173 12.16 5.18 -2.76
C ASN A 173 12.70 4.90 -4.17
N ALA A 174 12.36 5.72 -5.16
CA ALA A 174 12.84 5.55 -6.53
C ALA A 174 14.37 5.70 -6.64
N ALA A 175 14.94 6.73 -6.01
CA ALA A 175 16.38 6.94 -6.00
C ALA A 175 17.13 5.78 -5.30
N THR A 176 16.62 5.34 -4.15
CA THR A 176 17.18 4.20 -3.41
C THR A 176 17.05 2.91 -4.19
N ALA A 177 15.91 2.65 -4.85
CA ALA A 177 15.70 1.44 -5.65
C ALA A 177 16.65 1.37 -6.85
N LEU A 178 16.94 2.52 -7.49
CA LEU A 178 17.90 2.57 -8.62
C LEU A 178 19.32 2.21 -8.17
N ILE A 179 19.77 2.78 -7.03
CA ILE A 179 21.08 2.47 -6.45
C ILE A 179 21.11 1.01 -5.98
N ALA A 180 20.05 0.55 -5.33
CA ALA A 180 19.92 -0.81 -4.83
C ALA A 180 20.00 -1.85 -5.96
N GLY A 181 19.26 -1.65 -7.06
CA GLY A 181 19.27 -2.57 -8.20
C GLY A 181 20.68 -2.76 -8.79
N GLN A 182 21.43 -1.65 -8.98
CA GLN A 182 22.80 -1.71 -9.44
C GLN A 182 23.76 -2.39 -8.44
N PHE A 183 23.57 -2.14 -7.14
CA PHE A 183 24.35 -2.77 -6.07
C PHE A 183 24.08 -4.28 -5.99
N LEU A 184 22.82 -4.68 -6.03
CA LEU A 184 22.40 -6.06 -5.92
C LEU A 184 22.89 -6.91 -7.10
N ASP A 185 23.01 -6.34 -8.31
CA ASP A 185 23.55 -7.05 -9.48
C ASP A 185 25.08 -7.16 -9.48
N ARG A 186 25.79 -6.23 -8.80
CA ARG A 186 27.27 -6.22 -8.79
C ARG A 186 27.89 -7.06 -7.69
N VAL A 187 27.18 -7.25 -6.60
CA VAL A 187 27.66 -8.01 -5.44
C VAL A 187 27.05 -9.41 -5.44
N ALA A 188 27.85 -10.42 -5.14
CA ALA A 188 27.40 -11.80 -5.16
C ALA A 188 26.33 -12.08 -4.09
N PHE A 189 25.32 -12.89 -4.46
CA PHE A 189 24.34 -13.43 -3.55
C PHE A 189 24.98 -14.45 -2.57
N PRO A 190 24.62 -14.49 -1.29
CA PRO A 190 23.59 -13.71 -0.60
C PRO A 190 24.10 -12.40 0.05
N LEU A 191 25.40 -12.08 -0.03
CA LEU A 191 26.03 -10.94 0.63
C LEU A 191 25.37 -9.60 0.21
N ASN A 192 25.00 -9.49 -1.06
CA ASN A 192 24.30 -8.32 -1.58
C ASN A 192 23.00 -8.00 -0.83
N TYR A 193 22.16 -9.00 -0.59
CA TYR A 193 20.90 -8.83 0.14
C TYR A 193 21.11 -8.60 1.64
N GLN A 194 22.13 -9.20 2.24
CA GLN A 194 22.48 -8.97 3.63
C GLN A 194 22.80 -7.50 3.87
N ILE A 195 23.76 -6.96 3.09
CA ILE A 195 24.17 -5.54 3.19
C ILE A 195 22.98 -4.63 2.86
N PHE A 196 22.23 -4.92 1.80
CA PHE A 196 21.08 -4.14 1.37
C PHE A 196 20.05 -3.97 2.48
N PHE A 197 19.55 -5.06 3.05
CA PHE A 197 18.52 -5.00 4.08
C PHE A 197 19.01 -4.38 5.38
N ILE A 198 20.26 -4.64 5.79
CA ILE A 198 20.85 -4.01 6.98
C ILE A 198 20.96 -2.50 6.77
N THR A 199 21.45 -2.06 5.61
CA THR A 199 21.61 -0.63 5.30
C THR A 199 20.26 0.09 5.26
N LEU A 200 19.24 -0.52 4.67
CA LEU A 200 17.89 0.07 4.62
C LEU A 200 17.29 0.31 6.01
N SER A 201 17.63 -0.52 7.01
CA SER A 201 17.12 -0.35 8.38
C SER A 201 17.58 0.96 9.05
N LEU A 202 18.66 1.59 8.57
CA LEU A 202 19.07 2.92 9.02
C LEU A 202 17.99 3.98 8.75
N GLY A 203 17.23 3.81 7.66
CA GLY A 203 16.04 4.62 7.41
C GLY A 203 15.00 4.52 8.53
N GLY A 204 14.90 3.36 9.18
CA GLY A 204 14.04 3.15 10.35
C GLY A 204 14.44 4.00 11.56
N ILE A 205 15.74 4.15 11.82
CA ILE A 205 16.27 4.98 12.90
C ILE A 205 15.98 6.45 12.63
N ILE A 206 16.21 6.92 11.40
CA ILE A 206 15.88 8.29 10.99
C ILE A 206 14.37 8.54 11.19
N SER A 207 13.53 7.65 10.68
CA SER A 207 12.09 7.77 10.79
C SER A 207 11.63 7.79 12.26
N PHE A 208 12.15 6.89 13.12
CA PHE A 208 11.84 6.86 14.53
C PHE A 208 12.18 8.17 15.24
N TYR A 209 13.38 8.70 15.02
CA TYR A 209 13.84 9.93 15.67
C TYR A 209 12.95 11.13 15.32
N PHE A 210 12.56 11.29 14.06
CA PHE A 210 11.73 12.42 13.66
C PHE A 210 10.24 12.20 13.94
N SER A 211 9.74 10.98 13.84
CA SER A 211 8.35 10.69 14.20
C SER A 211 8.09 10.81 15.71
N SER A 212 9.07 10.50 16.57
CA SER A 212 8.95 10.66 18.03
C SER A 212 8.92 12.13 18.49
N LYS A 213 9.40 13.06 17.66
CA LYS A 213 9.35 14.50 17.92
C LYS A 213 8.06 15.18 17.48
N ILE A 214 7.14 14.45 16.92
CA ILE A 214 5.82 14.98 16.55
C ILE A 214 5.03 15.28 17.83
N VAL A 215 4.46 16.47 17.91
CA VAL A 215 3.64 16.92 19.03
C VAL A 215 2.20 17.09 18.55
N ILE A 216 1.30 16.34 19.14
CA ILE A 216 -0.15 16.46 18.92
C ILE A 216 -0.85 16.79 20.23
N PRO A 217 -1.99 17.49 20.20
CA PRO A 217 -2.78 17.73 21.40
C PRO A 217 -3.17 16.41 22.08
N ASP A 218 -3.07 16.37 23.39
CA ASP A 218 -3.56 15.24 24.18
C ASP A 218 -5.07 15.12 24.01
N ASN A 219 -5.54 14.01 23.51
CA ASN A 219 -6.97 13.71 23.46
C ASN A 219 -7.40 13.10 24.79
N PRO A 220 -8.43 13.66 25.45
CA PRO A 220 -9.00 12.96 26.60
C PRO A 220 -9.48 11.57 26.13
N PRO A 221 -9.15 10.50 26.86
CA PRO A 221 -9.53 9.16 26.47
C PRO A 221 -11.06 9.06 26.40
N GLN A 222 -11.59 8.81 25.23
CA GLN A 222 -13.02 8.60 25.03
C GLN A 222 -13.39 7.18 25.47
N ILE A 223 -13.70 7.01 26.74
CA ILE A 223 -14.28 5.77 27.25
C ILE A 223 -15.76 5.76 26.86
N LYS A 224 -16.07 5.40 25.62
CA LYS A 224 -17.44 4.99 25.26
C LYS A 224 -17.70 3.64 25.91
N LYS A 225 -18.44 3.62 27.01
CA LYS A 225 -18.97 2.38 27.61
C LYS A 225 -19.92 1.73 26.61
N VAL A 226 -19.38 0.80 25.82
CA VAL A 226 -20.20 -0.05 24.95
C VAL A 226 -20.93 -1.05 25.85
N ARG A 227 -22.23 -0.81 26.09
CA ARG A 227 -23.10 -1.65 26.95
C ARG A 227 -23.70 -2.87 26.22
N THR A 228 -23.44 -3.04 24.93
CA THR A 228 -24.02 -4.14 24.14
C THR A 228 -23.00 -5.21 23.83
N SER A 229 -23.43 -6.47 23.78
CA SER A 229 -22.58 -7.60 23.40
C SER A 229 -21.98 -7.39 22.02
N LEU A 230 -20.69 -7.68 21.84
CA LEU A 230 -20.00 -7.60 20.53
C LEU A 230 -20.74 -8.40 19.44
N LYS A 231 -21.39 -9.54 19.83
CA LYS A 231 -22.16 -10.36 18.92
C LYS A 231 -23.44 -9.65 18.44
N GLU A 232 -24.17 -8.99 19.33
CA GLU A 232 -25.39 -8.24 18.98
C GLU A 232 -25.05 -7.03 18.10
N GLN A 233 -23.96 -6.34 18.40
CA GLN A 233 -23.46 -5.26 17.55
C GLN A 233 -23.09 -5.77 16.14
N ALA A 234 -22.33 -6.85 16.05
CA ALA A 234 -21.95 -7.43 14.77
C ALA A 234 -23.18 -7.83 13.93
N VAL A 235 -24.18 -8.48 14.54
CA VAL A 235 -25.42 -8.86 13.87
C VAL A 235 -26.21 -7.65 13.39
N SER A 236 -26.32 -6.60 14.23
CA SER A 236 -27.02 -5.37 13.84
C SER A 236 -26.31 -4.64 12.69
N TYR A 237 -24.98 -4.58 12.69
CA TYR A 237 -24.18 -4.01 11.59
C TYR A 237 -24.31 -4.79 10.29
N VAL A 238 -24.24 -6.11 10.36
CA VAL A 238 -24.45 -6.96 9.17
C VAL A 238 -25.84 -6.72 8.58
N ARG A 239 -26.89 -6.69 9.40
CA ARG A 239 -28.26 -6.39 8.94
C ARG A 239 -28.37 -4.99 8.33
N LEU A 240 -27.75 -3.99 8.94
CA LEU A 240 -27.70 -2.62 8.41
C LEU A 240 -27.03 -2.57 7.03
N ILE A 241 -25.87 -3.22 6.88
CA ILE A 241 -25.11 -3.26 5.63
C ILE A 241 -25.92 -3.94 4.53
N TYR A 242 -26.56 -5.08 4.81
CA TYR A 242 -27.37 -5.80 3.81
C TYR A 242 -28.60 -5.04 3.29
N ARG A 243 -29.09 -4.05 4.03
CA ARG A 243 -30.17 -3.16 3.59
C ARG A 243 -29.73 -2.22 2.46
N GLU A 244 -28.46 -1.82 2.45
CA GLU A 244 -27.88 -0.89 1.47
C GLU A 244 -27.41 -1.63 0.21
N LYS A 245 -28.38 -2.07 -0.62
CA LYS A 245 -28.12 -2.85 -1.85
C LYS A 245 -27.06 -2.23 -2.78
N PRO A 246 -27.02 -0.89 -3.03
CA PRO A 246 -25.99 -0.28 -3.88
C PRO A 246 -24.59 -0.45 -3.32
N PHE A 247 -24.42 -0.34 -2.00
CA PHE A 247 -23.14 -0.55 -1.32
C PHE A 247 -22.71 -2.02 -1.42
N VAL A 248 -23.59 -2.97 -1.06
CA VAL A 248 -23.32 -4.41 -1.13
C VAL A 248 -22.90 -4.83 -2.54
N SER A 249 -23.64 -4.36 -3.55
CA SER A 249 -23.31 -4.64 -4.96
C SER A 249 -21.90 -4.15 -5.32
N PHE A 250 -21.55 -2.95 -4.90
CA PHE A 250 -20.23 -2.36 -5.20
C PHE A 250 -19.10 -3.12 -4.50
N ILE A 251 -19.22 -3.41 -3.20
CA ILE A 251 -18.15 -4.08 -2.45
C ILE A 251 -17.91 -5.51 -2.94
N TRP A 252 -18.95 -6.24 -3.39
CA TRP A 252 -18.79 -7.57 -3.99
C TRP A 252 -18.05 -7.54 -5.32
N LYS A 253 -18.37 -6.60 -6.21
CA LYS A 253 -17.64 -6.41 -7.48
C LYS A 253 -16.19 -6.04 -7.24
N ARG A 254 -15.96 -5.11 -6.28
CA ARG A 254 -14.62 -4.72 -5.84
C ARG A 254 -13.85 -5.91 -5.25
N PHE A 255 -14.51 -6.77 -4.46
CA PHE A 255 -13.93 -7.97 -3.88
C PHE A 255 -13.43 -8.93 -4.97
N ILE A 256 -14.26 -9.23 -5.96
CA ILE A 256 -13.89 -10.11 -7.09
C ILE A 256 -12.68 -9.53 -7.83
N PHE A 257 -12.72 -8.24 -8.16
CA PHE A 257 -11.61 -7.54 -8.81
C PHE A 257 -10.31 -7.63 -8.00
N LEU A 258 -10.37 -7.30 -6.71
CA LEU A 258 -9.21 -7.32 -5.81
C LEU A 258 -8.69 -8.73 -5.55
N SER A 259 -9.55 -9.77 -5.62
CA SER A 259 -9.12 -11.17 -5.48
C SER A 259 -8.18 -11.59 -6.60
N GLY A 260 -8.42 -11.12 -7.84
CA GLY A 260 -7.48 -11.35 -8.94
C GLY A 260 -6.13 -10.66 -8.69
N ALA A 261 -6.14 -9.39 -8.28
CA ALA A 261 -4.91 -8.67 -7.95
C ALA A 261 -4.14 -9.32 -6.77
N ALA A 262 -4.86 -9.78 -5.73
CA ALA A 262 -4.27 -10.46 -4.58
C ALA A 262 -3.68 -11.84 -4.94
N LEU A 263 -4.28 -12.55 -5.90
CA LEU A 263 -3.74 -13.80 -6.44
C LEU A 263 -2.45 -13.58 -7.23
N ALA A 264 -2.38 -12.49 -8.02
CA ALA A 264 -1.18 -12.15 -8.78
C ALA A 264 0.00 -11.75 -7.89
N ALA A 265 -0.25 -11.15 -6.73
CA ALA A 265 0.78 -10.57 -5.88
C ALA A 265 1.94 -11.53 -5.52
N PRO A 266 1.73 -12.78 -5.05
CA PRO A 266 2.82 -13.71 -4.78
C PRO A 266 3.42 -14.34 -6.06
N LEU A 267 2.67 -14.39 -7.16
CA LEU A 267 3.11 -15.02 -8.41
C LEU A 267 4.10 -14.13 -9.19
N LEU A 268 3.91 -12.81 -9.16
CA LEU A 268 4.73 -11.85 -9.90
C LEU A 268 6.23 -11.95 -9.56
N PRO A 269 6.67 -11.86 -8.30
CA PRO A 269 8.09 -11.94 -7.97
C PRO A 269 8.70 -13.30 -8.32
N ILE A 270 7.93 -14.39 -8.18
CA ILE A 270 8.36 -15.73 -8.57
C ILE A 270 8.54 -15.81 -10.08
N TYR A 271 7.59 -15.27 -10.85
CA TYR A 271 7.64 -15.20 -12.31
C TYR A 271 8.87 -14.41 -12.78
N TYR A 272 9.12 -13.25 -12.19
CA TYR A 272 10.29 -12.43 -12.52
C TYR A 272 11.60 -13.18 -12.31
N VAL A 273 11.74 -13.89 -11.20
CA VAL A 273 13.00 -14.56 -10.84
C VAL A 273 13.16 -15.89 -11.57
N ARG A 274 12.12 -16.74 -11.63
CA ARG A 274 12.24 -18.12 -12.09
C ARG A 274 11.92 -18.34 -13.55
N GLU A 275 10.96 -17.59 -14.11
CA GLU A 275 10.52 -17.78 -15.49
C GLU A 275 11.31 -16.88 -16.46
N ILE A 276 11.37 -15.59 -16.19
CA ILE A 276 12.03 -14.64 -17.09
C ILE A 276 13.46 -14.27 -16.65
N ASN A 277 13.98 -14.88 -15.58
CA ASN A 277 15.33 -14.70 -15.06
C ASN A 277 15.74 -13.21 -14.93
N ALA A 278 14.84 -12.38 -14.40
CA ALA A 278 15.10 -10.96 -14.22
C ALA A 278 16.21 -10.73 -13.20
N SER A 279 17.20 -9.89 -13.55
CA SER A 279 18.17 -9.40 -12.58
C SER A 279 17.53 -8.42 -11.60
N ASP A 280 18.19 -8.16 -10.48
CA ASP A 280 17.68 -7.24 -9.45
C ASP A 280 17.59 -5.80 -9.97
N TYR A 281 18.45 -5.42 -10.92
CA TYR A 281 18.35 -4.15 -11.62
C TYR A 281 17.05 -4.02 -12.42
N TRP A 282 16.65 -5.05 -13.16
CA TRP A 282 15.39 -5.06 -13.89
C TRP A 282 14.17 -4.99 -12.94
N ILE A 283 14.24 -5.69 -11.81
CA ILE A 283 13.20 -5.64 -10.77
C ILE A 283 13.11 -4.22 -10.21
N ALA A 284 14.24 -3.55 -9.96
CA ALA A 284 14.26 -2.15 -9.57
C ALA A 284 13.61 -1.25 -10.62
N LEU A 285 13.91 -1.44 -11.92
CA LEU A 285 13.31 -0.66 -13.01
C LEU A 285 11.80 -0.86 -13.10
N ILE A 286 11.30 -2.10 -12.92
CA ILE A 286 9.85 -2.40 -12.85
C ILE A 286 9.20 -1.58 -11.75
N GLN A 287 9.79 -1.54 -10.55
CA GLN A 287 9.26 -0.79 -9.41
C GLN A 287 9.32 0.74 -9.63
N ILE A 288 10.42 1.24 -10.18
CA ILE A 288 10.58 2.66 -10.50
C ILE A 288 9.55 3.09 -11.54
N ALA A 289 9.40 2.31 -12.62
CA ALA A 289 8.42 2.59 -13.67
C ALA A 289 7.00 2.65 -13.09
N ALA A 290 6.60 1.65 -12.29
CA ALA A 290 5.29 1.61 -11.65
C ALA A 290 5.07 2.82 -10.72
N ASN A 291 6.01 3.08 -9.80
CA ASN A 291 5.85 4.14 -8.79
C ASN A 291 5.88 5.57 -9.39
N THR A 292 6.73 5.81 -10.38
CA THR A 292 6.81 7.12 -11.05
C THR A 292 5.52 7.43 -11.81
N THR A 293 5.00 6.45 -12.51
CA THR A 293 3.78 6.65 -13.32
C THR A 293 2.51 6.73 -12.47
N VAL A 294 2.48 6.16 -11.24
CA VAL A 294 1.39 6.40 -10.29
C VAL A 294 1.23 7.90 -10.00
N ILE A 295 2.33 8.64 -9.81
CA ILE A 295 2.27 10.09 -9.54
C ILE A 295 1.64 10.82 -10.73
N LEU A 296 2.11 10.52 -11.95
CA LEU A 296 1.54 11.10 -13.16
C LEU A 296 0.07 10.70 -13.36
N GLY A 297 -0.25 9.46 -13.02
CA GLY A 297 -1.61 8.91 -13.08
C GLY A 297 -2.60 9.65 -12.20
N TYR A 298 -2.21 10.09 -11.01
CA TYR A 298 -3.11 10.88 -10.14
C TYR A 298 -3.56 12.18 -10.81
N PHE A 299 -2.65 12.92 -11.45
CA PHE A 299 -2.99 14.14 -12.17
C PHE A 299 -3.87 13.86 -13.39
N PHE A 300 -3.51 12.83 -14.15
CA PHE A 300 -4.25 12.43 -15.35
C PHE A 300 -5.70 12.04 -15.00
N TRP A 301 -5.91 11.13 -14.05
CA TRP A 301 -7.25 10.64 -13.72
C TRP A 301 -8.11 11.64 -12.97
N THR A 302 -7.53 12.54 -12.17
CA THR A 302 -8.28 13.65 -11.56
C THR A 302 -8.89 14.53 -12.65
N ASN A 303 -8.15 14.85 -13.71
CA ASN A 303 -8.64 15.62 -14.83
C ASN A 303 -9.71 14.84 -15.65
N GLN A 304 -9.47 13.54 -15.90
CA GLN A 304 -10.44 12.70 -16.61
C GLN A 304 -11.74 12.50 -15.82
N SER A 305 -11.68 12.37 -14.51
CA SER A 305 -12.86 12.26 -13.65
C SER A 305 -13.74 13.51 -13.72
N ARG A 306 -13.12 14.71 -13.77
CA ARG A 306 -13.87 15.96 -13.96
C ARG A 306 -14.53 16.08 -15.35
N ARG A 307 -13.88 15.53 -16.40
CA ARG A 307 -14.36 15.65 -17.80
C ARG A 307 -15.36 14.55 -18.18
N LYS A 308 -15.12 13.31 -17.78
CA LYS A 308 -15.86 12.12 -18.22
C LYS A 308 -16.66 11.43 -17.11
N GLY A 309 -16.54 11.93 -15.87
CA GLY A 309 -17.19 11.35 -14.71
C GLY A 309 -16.45 10.16 -14.11
N SER A 310 -16.77 9.83 -12.84
CA SER A 310 -16.14 8.77 -12.04
C SER A 310 -16.32 7.38 -12.67
N ARG A 311 -17.49 7.11 -13.30
CA ARG A 311 -17.76 5.83 -13.94
C ARG A 311 -16.82 5.51 -15.10
N ALA A 312 -16.53 6.47 -15.97
CA ALA A 312 -15.59 6.28 -17.07
C ALA A 312 -14.18 5.94 -16.56
N VAL A 313 -13.76 6.61 -15.48
CA VAL A 313 -12.50 6.32 -14.80
C VAL A 313 -12.50 4.91 -14.20
N LEU A 314 -13.59 4.51 -13.53
CA LEU A 314 -13.75 3.17 -12.95
C LEU A 314 -13.55 2.08 -14.00
N LEU A 315 -14.26 2.19 -15.12
CA LEU A 315 -14.19 1.18 -16.19
C LEU A 315 -12.81 1.15 -16.86
N ALA A 316 -12.23 2.29 -17.17
CA ALA A 316 -10.92 2.34 -17.82
C ALA A 316 -9.80 1.80 -16.90
N THR A 317 -9.83 2.13 -15.60
CA THR A 317 -8.80 1.73 -14.66
C THR A 317 -8.91 0.29 -14.23
N THR A 318 -10.13 -0.23 -14.05
CA THR A 318 -10.34 -1.66 -13.75
C THR A 318 -9.93 -2.53 -14.92
N LEU A 319 -10.28 -2.17 -16.17
CA LEU A 319 -9.82 -2.90 -17.35
C LEU A 319 -8.29 -2.84 -17.47
N GLY A 320 -7.71 -1.64 -17.43
CA GLY A 320 -6.26 -1.47 -17.61
C GLY A 320 -5.43 -2.22 -16.58
N SER A 321 -5.81 -2.17 -15.29
CA SER A 321 -5.11 -2.94 -14.25
C SER A 321 -5.32 -4.45 -14.36
N SER A 322 -6.46 -4.93 -14.86
CA SER A 322 -6.70 -6.35 -15.08
C SER A 322 -5.79 -6.95 -16.15
N LEU A 323 -5.40 -6.14 -17.14
CA LEU A 323 -4.52 -6.58 -18.22
C LEU A 323 -3.07 -6.80 -17.77
N PHE A 324 -2.63 -6.12 -16.71
CA PHE A 324 -1.23 -6.19 -16.26
C PHE A 324 -0.75 -7.62 -15.98
N PRO A 325 -1.39 -8.42 -15.09
CA PRO A 325 -0.94 -9.78 -14.84
C PRO A 325 -1.06 -10.70 -16.08
N ILE A 326 -1.99 -10.44 -16.99
CA ILE A 326 -2.12 -11.18 -18.25
C ILE A 326 -0.91 -10.89 -19.15
N LEU A 327 -0.60 -9.61 -19.37
CA LEU A 327 0.51 -9.19 -20.21
C LEU A 327 1.86 -9.66 -19.65
N VAL A 328 2.02 -9.64 -18.33
CA VAL A 328 3.20 -10.22 -17.67
C VAL A 328 3.25 -11.73 -17.91
N GLY A 329 2.15 -12.45 -17.73
CA GLY A 329 2.09 -13.91 -17.84
C GLY A 329 2.42 -14.46 -19.24
N VAL A 330 2.26 -13.65 -20.29
CA VAL A 330 2.67 -14.00 -21.67
C VAL A 330 4.05 -13.49 -22.04
N SER A 331 4.68 -12.65 -21.22
CA SER A 331 5.98 -12.03 -21.52
C SER A 331 7.12 -12.99 -21.21
N GLN A 332 7.94 -13.30 -22.18
CA GLN A 332 9.14 -14.12 -22.01
C GLN A 332 10.41 -13.28 -21.78
N GLN A 333 10.29 -11.96 -21.89
CA GLN A 333 11.39 -11.01 -21.74
C GLN A 333 11.05 -9.98 -20.66
N VAL A 334 12.09 -9.38 -20.04
CA VAL A 334 11.90 -8.47 -18.91
C VAL A 334 11.51 -7.05 -19.35
N TRP A 335 12.07 -6.56 -20.49
CA TRP A 335 11.85 -5.17 -20.91
C TRP A 335 10.36 -4.80 -21.17
N PRO A 336 9.49 -5.68 -21.75
CA PRO A 336 8.08 -5.37 -21.88
C PRO A 336 7.39 -5.25 -20.52
N VAL A 337 7.84 -6.03 -19.53
CA VAL A 337 7.28 -6.01 -18.16
C VAL A 337 7.49 -4.64 -17.52
N VAL A 338 8.63 -3.97 -17.76
CA VAL A 338 8.87 -2.60 -17.28
C VAL A 338 7.84 -1.62 -17.85
N ILE A 339 7.54 -1.73 -19.16
CA ILE A 339 6.52 -0.90 -19.81
C ILE A 339 5.13 -1.19 -19.23
N PHE A 340 4.78 -2.46 -19.09
CA PHE A 340 3.48 -2.85 -18.54
C PHE A 340 3.32 -2.44 -17.08
N ALA A 341 4.38 -2.49 -16.28
CA ALA A 341 4.39 -1.98 -14.92
C ALA A 341 4.19 -0.46 -14.86
N GLY A 342 4.83 0.28 -15.75
CA GLY A 342 4.61 1.71 -15.90
C GLY A 342 3.16 2.03 -16.27
N LEU A 343 2.59 1.35 -17.25
CA LEU A 343 1.19 1.52 -17.63
C LEU A 343 0.24 1.17 -16.45
N ASN A 344 0.51 0.06 -15.77
CA ASN A 344 -0.25 -0.35 -14.60
C ASN A 344 -0.18 0.68 -13.46
N GLY A 345 0.96 1.35 -13.29
CA GLY A 345 1.09 2.44 -12.32
C GLY A 345 0.07 3.57 -12.57
N ILE A 346 -0.11 3.97 -13.83
CA ILE A 346 -1.14 4.96 -14.21
C ILE A 346 -2.53 4.46 -13.82
N PHE A 347 -2.89 3.23 -14.17
CA PHE A 347 -4.20 2.67 -13.86
C PHE A 347 -4.42 2.49 -12.35
N THR A 348 -3.39 2.09 -11.60
CA THR A 348 -3.43 1.95 -10.14
C THR A 348 -3.75 3.27 -9.45
N ALA A 349 -3.18 4.39 -9.93
CA ALA A 349 -3.53 5.71 -9.42
C ALA A 349 -5.02 6.01 -9.58
N GLY A 350 -5.58 5.72 -10.75
CA GLY A 350 -7.01 5.92 -11.01
C GLY A 350 -7.90 4.99 -10.17
N LEU A 351 -7.49 3.73 -9.99
CA LEU A 351 -8.20 2.78 -9.11
C LEU A 351 -8.28 3.29 -7.67
N ASN A 352 -7.17 3.79 -7.14
CA ASN A 352 -7.14 4.32 -5.77
C ASN A 352 -8.11 5.49 -5.61
N LEU A 353 -8.15 6.41 -6.59
CA LEU A 353 -9.06 7.55 -6.57
C LEU A 353 -10.52 7.10 -6.70
N VAL A 354 -10.82 6.30 -7.71
CA VAL A 354 -12.22 5.97 -8.03
C VAL A 354 -12.83 4.99 -7.04
N PHE A 355 -12.09 4.01 -6.52
CA PHE A 355 -12.62 3.11 -5.50
C PHE A 355 -12.94 3.85 -4.21
N PHE A 356 -12.15 4.87 -3.85
CA PHE A 356 -12.45 5.71 -2.71
C PHE A 356 -13.69 6.58 -2.97
N ASP A 357 -13.77 7.26 -4.11
CA ASP A 357 -14.90 8.13 -4.47
C ASP A 357 -16.22 7.32 -4.54
N GLU A 358 -16.23 6.19 -5.25
CA GLU A 358 -17.39 5.31 -5.39
C GLU A 358 -17.83 4.68 -4.07
N LEU A 359 -16.88 4.37 -3.19
CA LEU A 359 -17.16 3.91 -1.85
C LEU A 359 -17.89 5.00 -1.04
N MET A 360 -17.31 6.21 -1.00
CA MET A 360 -17.87 7.32 -0.22
C MET A 360 -19.26 7.76 -0.71
N ARG A 361 -19.54 7.66 -2.00
CA ARG A 361 -20.87 7.98 -2.58
C ARG A 361 -21.97 7.00 -2.16
N ARG A 362 -21.59 5.76 -1.81
CA ARG A 362 -22.56 4.69 -1.46
C ARG A 362 -22.68 4.45 0.04
N VAL A 363 -21.89 5.15 0.82
CA VAL A 363 -21.88 5.02 2.28
C VAL A 363 -22.84 6.07 2.89
N PRO A 364 -23.83 5.64 3.71
CA PRO A 364 -24.69 6.57 4.46
C PRO A 364 -23.87 7.44 5.42
N ALA A 365 -24.18 8.75 5.48
CA ALA A 365 -23.43 9.72 6.29
C ALA A 365 -23.40 9.34 7.79
N ASP A 366 -24.53 8.83 8.31
CA ASP A 366 -24.71 8.50 9.73
C ASP A 366 -23.90 7.27 10.19
N HIS A 367 -23.48 6.40 9.26
CA HIS A 367 -22.82 5.12 9.56
C HIS A 367 -21.50 4.94 8.79
N ASN A 368 -20.84 6.02 8.41
CA ASN A 368 -19.68 6.03 7.54
C ASN A 368 -18.58 5.07 8.03
N ALA A 369 -18.20 5.12 9.31
CA ALA A 369 -17.14 4.26 9.86
C ALA A 369 -17.46 2.77 9.73
N THR A 370 -18.71 2.37 9.96
CA THR A 370 -19.16 0.96 9.89
C THR A 370 -19.08 0.43 8.47
N PHE A 371 -19.53 1.19 7.48
CA PHE A 371 -19.51 0.78 6.08
C PHE A 371 -18.08 0.75 5.51
N VAL A 372 -17.24 1.70 5.87
CA VAL A 372 -15.81 1.68 5.50
C VAL A 372 -15.11 0.46 6.12
N ALA A 373 -15.37 0.15 7.38
CA ALA A 373 -14.83 -1.04 8.04
C ALA A 373 -15.27 -2.33 7.34
N ALA A 374 -16.55 -2.43 6.92
CA ALA A 374 -17.05 -3.58 6.17
C ALA A 374 -16.34 -3.75 4.81
N ALA A 375 -16.16 -2.64 4.07
CA ALA A 375 -15.42 -2.67 2.81
C ALA A 375 -13.95 -3.10 3.01
N GLN A 376 -13.32 -2.66 4.10
CA GLN A 376 -11.95 -3.04 4.47
C GLN A 376 -11.85 -4.53 4.86
N THR A 377 -12.83 -5.03 5.62
CA THR A 377 -12.89 -6.45 5.99
C THR A 377 -12.99 -7.34 4.76
N LEU A 378 -13.82 -6.97 3.78
CA LEU A 378 -13.95 -7.73 2.54
C LEU A 378 -12.66 -7.66 1.69
N GLN A 379 -11.95 -6.55 1.72
CA GLN A 379 -10.62 -6.43 1.11
C GLN A 379 -9.61 -7.37 1.78
N TYR A 380 -9.57 -7.44 3.12
CA TYR A 380 -8.72 -8.40 3.83
C TYR A 380 -9.07 -9.85 3.48
N LEU A 381 -10.36 -10.19 3.34
CA LEU A 381 -10.76 -11.53 2.90
C LEU A 381 -10.20 -11.90 1.52
N SER A 382 -10.17 -10.96 0.55
CA SER A 382 -9.53 -11.21 -0.74
C SER A 382 -8.02 -11.45 -0.61
N MET A 383 -7.35 -10.70 0.28
CA MET A 383 -5.92 -10.83 0.54
C MET A 383 -5.56 -12.06 1.40
N ILE A 384 -6.53 -12.68 2.05
CA ILE A 384 -6.37 -13.94 2.78
C ILE A 384 -6.59 -15.12 1.82
N ALA A 385 -7.74 -15.16 1.13
CA ALA A 385 -8.17 -16.31 0.35
C ALA A 385 -7.38 -16.47 -0.96
N ALA A 386 -7.23 -15.40 -1.74
CA ALA A 386 -6.66 -15.50 -3.08
C ALA A 386 -5.16 -15.90 -3.09
N PRO A 387 -4.26 -15.34 -2.25
CA PRO A 387 -2.87 -15.78 -2.24
C PRO A 387 -2.67 -17.24 -1.85
N LEU A 388 -3.57 -17.80 -1.03
CA LEU A 388 -3.50 -19.22 -0.66
C LEU A 388 -3.84 -20.16 -1.82
N LEU A 389 -4.54 -19.69 -2.85
CA LEU A 389 -4.79 -20.43 -4.08
C LEU A 389 -3.59 -20.39 -5.05
N ALA A 390 -2.68 -19.43 -4.91
CA ALA A 390 -1.55 -19.26 -5.80
C ALA A 390 -0.65 -20.50 -5.89
N PRO A 391 -0.31 -21.22 -4.79
CA PRO A 391 0.49 -22.44 -4.86
C PRO A 391 -0.18 -23.57 -5.65
N ILE A 392 -1.50 -23.72 -5.48
CA ILE A 392 -2.28 -24.75 -6.16
C ILE A 392 -2.30 -24.47 -7.65
N LEU A 393 -2.64 -23.25 -8.02
CA LEU A 393 -2.75 -22.83 -9.42
C LEU A 393 -1.40 -22.84 -10.14
N SER A 394 -0.33 -22.36 -9.51
CA SER A 394 1.00 -22.38 -10.12
C SER A 394 1.54 -23.80 -10.31
N LYS A 395 1.20 -24.73 -9.41
CA LYS A 395 1.59 -26.15 -9.56
C LYS A 395 0.88 -26.84 -10.72
N TRP A 396 -0.40 -26.52 -10.95
CA TRP A 396 -1.22 -27.18 -11.97
C TRP A 396 -1.09 -26.55 -13.35
N LEU A 397 -1.02 -25.24 -13.41
CA LEU A 397 -1.05 -24.47 -14.66
C LEU A 397 0.32 -23.90 -15.07
N GLY A 398 1.28 -23.81 -14.14
CA GLY A 398 2.49 -23.00 -14.28
C GLY A 398 2.26 -21.54 -13.88
N PHE A 399 3.34 -20.75 -13.79
CA PHE A 399 3.25 -19.38 -13.29
C PHE A 399 2.62 -18.41 -14.29
N GLY A 400 2.95 -18.50 -15.58
CA GLY A 400 2.39 -17.64 -16.63
C GLY A 400 0.86 -17.77 -16.73
N PRO A 401 0.31 -18.97 -17.00
CA PRO A 401 -1.12 -19.17 -17.03
C PRO A 401 -1.84 -18.85 -15.71
N ALA A 402 -1.20 -19.07 -14.55
CA ALA A 402 -1.76 -18.68 -13.26
C ALA A 402 -1.90 -17.14 -13.13
N LEU A 403 -0.93 -16.36 -13.65
CA LEU A 403 -1.02 -14.91 -13.75
C LEU A 403 -2.12 -14.45 -14.71
N MET A 404 -2.27 -15.15 -15.85
CA MET A 404 -3.37 -14.88 -16.79
C MET A 404 -4.73 -15.13 -16.15
N LEU A 405 -4.87 -16.21 -15.38
CA LEU A 405 -6.08 -16.51 -14.62
C LEU A 405 -6.38 -15.41 -13.57
N ALA A 406 -5.36 -14.95 -12.87
CA ALA A 406 -5.48 -13.85 -11.90
C ALA A 406 -6.01 -12.56 -12.56
N GLY A 407 -5.48 -12.20 -13.74
CA GLY A 407 -6.00 -11.11 -14.55
C GLY A 407 -7.43 -11.37 -15.04
N GLY A 408 -7.74 -12.61 -15.44
CA GLY A 408 -9.09 -13.05 -15.83
C GLY A 408 -10.12 -12.84 -14.72
N ILE A 409 -9.79 -13.19 -13.48
CA ILE A 409 -10.65 -12.94 -12.30
C ILE A 409 -10.90 -11.42 -12.15
N SER A 410 -9.86 -10.59 -12.30
CA SER A 410 -10.02 -9.14 -12.27
C SER A 410 -10.90 -8.61 -13.42
N ILE A 411 -10.81 -9.22 -14.63
CA ILE A 411 -11.69 -8.90 -15.77
C ILE A 411 -13.14 -9.27 -15.44
N VAL A 412 -13.41 -10.38 -14.77
CA VAL A 412 -14.76 -10.72 -14.32
C VAL A 412 -15.31 -9.61 -13.40
N GLY A 413 -14.49 -9.12 -12.46
CA GLY A 413 -14.83 -7.95 -11.64
C GLY A 413 -15.15 -6.70 -12.47
N PHE A 414 -14.34 -6.41 -13.49
CA PHE A 414 -14.58 -5.33 -14.46
C PHE A 414 -15.91 -5.51 -15.20
N ILE A 415 -16.20 -6.72 -15.71
CA ILE A 415 -17.45 -6.99 -16.42
C ILE A 415 -18.66 -6.72 -15.51
N PHE A 416 -18.60 -7.09 -14.24
CA PHE A 416 -19.67 -6.76 -13.30
C PHE A 416 -19.85 -5.24 -13.08
N PHE A 417 -18.78 -4.44 -13.18
CA PHE A 417 -18.91 -2.99 -13.18
C PHE A 417 -19.54 -2.46 -14.48
N VAL A 418 -19.23 -3.05 -15.63
CA VAL A 418 -19.84 -2.68 -16.92
C VAL A 418 -21.34 -2.96 -16.91
N LEU A 419 -21.76 -4.14 -16.44
CA LEU A 419 -23.14 -4.58 -16.39
C LEU A 419 -24.01 -3.79 -15.38
N GLU A 420 -23.39 -3.03 -14.47
CA GLU A 420 -24.14 -2.14 -13.58
C GLU A 420 -24.79 -1.01 -14.39
N ARG A 421 -26.11 -1.05 -14.59
CA ARG A 421 -26.85 0.04 -15.25
C ARG A 421 -26.67 1.34 -14.46
N SER A 422 -26.28 2.41 -15.16
CA SER A 422 -26.26 3.76 -14.58
C SER A 422 -27.67 4.11 -14.11
N ARG A 423 -27.90 4.15 -12.80
CA ARG A 423 -29.07 4.89 -12.30
C ARG A 423 -28.70 6.37 -12.44
N PRO A 424 -29.53 7.19 -13.09
CA PRO A 424 -29.32 8.64 -13.06
C PRO A 424 -29.29 9.05 -11.58
N VAL A 425 -28.26 9.81 -11.21
CA VAL A 425 -28.20 10.47 -9.91
C VAL A 425 -29.41 11.41 -9.89
N SER A 426 -30.37 11.17 -9.00
CA SER A 426 -31.44 12.13 -8.77
C SER A 426 -30.79 13.44 -8.31
N GLU A 427 -31.09 14.52 -9.04
CA GLU A 427 -30.55 15.88 -8.83
C GLU A 427 -31.03 16.55 -7.51
N GLU A 428 -31.59 15.79 -6.58
CA GLU A 428 -32.13 16.32 -5.31
C GLU A 428 -31.08 16.63 -4.23
N ALA A 429 -29.77 16.45 -4.49
CA ALA A 429 -28.72 16.74 -3.50
C ALA A 429 -27.92 18.04 -3.75
N VAL A 430 -28.36 18.93 -4.65
CA VAL A 430 -27.63 20.20 -4.96
C VAL A 430 -28.41 21.45 -4.50
N SER A 431 -29.47 21.30 -3.74
CA SER A 431 -30.18 22.44 -3.16
C SER A 431 -30.24 22.36 -1.63
N VAL A 432 -29.11 22.60 -0.96
CA VAL A 432 -29.02 23.26 0.36
C VAL A 432 -27.63 23.90 0.49
#